data_ff91e6ab100799ae6535e3b069331c7f
#
_entry.id   ff91e6ab100799ae6535e3b069331c7f
#
_cell.length_a   1.000
_cell.length_b   1.000
_cell.length_c   1.000
_cell.angle_alpha   90.00
_cell.angle_beta   90.00
_cell.angle_gamma   90.00
#
_symmetry.space_group_name_H-M   'P 1'
#
loop_
_entity.id
_entity.type
_entity.pdbx_description
1 polymer ?
#
loop_
_entity_poly.entity_id
_entity_poly.type
_entity_poly.pdbx_seq_one_letter_code
_entity_poly.pdbx_strand_id
1 'polypeptide(L)'
;MWSMATPALTEHVFKAPAPDPAAFDMAVAAQAQAFQSANAAFQNAADQVGSAMGVYGLSSMAVALLLSFYAARFRLNCRLVHFLSLTLGGIGFLSMFYITDPSQLKWSFALIGVAWASILSMPYALLSSSVDPKKMGVMMGLFNMFIVLPQIAAALGGVNAAYRLIGPETINAMTVAGLSLLIGGLLVYFVQDTAGDAPAVQSGGH
;
A
#
# COMPACT_ATOMS: atom_id res chain seq x y z
N MET A 1 3.85 -4.64 -5.70
CA MET A 1 4.00 -4.58 -4.25
C MET A 1 3.24 -5.69 -3.54
N TRP A 2 1.93 -5.78 -3.64
CA TRP A 2 1.14 -6.83 -2.96
C TRP A 2 1.54 -8.26 -3.33
N SER A 3 1.90 -8.50 -4.59
CA SER A 3 2.42 -9.81 -5.04
C SER A 3 3.71 -10.24 -4.36
N MET A 4 4.46 -9.30 -3.75
CA MET A 4 5.73 -9.56 -3.07
C MET A 4 5.59 -9.58 -1.54
N ALA A 5 4.44 -9.13 -1.00
CA ALA A 5 4.28 -9.03 0.45
C ALA A 5 4.35 -10.40 1.15
N THR A 6 3.66 -11.40 0.62
CA THR A 6 3.69 -12.74 1.21
C THR A 6 5.09 -13.35 1.17
N PRO A 7 5.78 -13.50 0.01
CA PRO A 7 7.12 -14.06 -0.01
C PRO A 7 8.12 -13.25 0.83
N ALA A 8 8.06 -11.92 0.78
CA ALA A 8 8.95 -11.07 1.56
C ALA A 8 8.80 -11.28 3.07
N LEU A 9 7.58 -11.36 3.56
CA LEU A 9 7.32 -11.46 4.99
C LEU A 9 7.48 -12.89 5.51
N THR A 10 7.06 -13.91 4.76
CA THR A 10 7.29 -15.31 5.16
C THR A 10 8.78 -15.64 5.24
N GLU A 11 9.59 -15.10 4.33
CA GLU A 11 11.03 -15.28 4.34
C GLU A 11 11.72 -14.45 5.43
N HIS A 12 11.41 -13.14 5.50
CA HIS A 12 12.14 -12.22 6.37
C HIS A 12 11.69 -12.30 7.83
N VAL A 13 10.39 -12.27 8.10
CA VAL A 13 9.85 -12.21 9.48
C VAL A 13 9.66 -13.60 10.07
N PHE A 14 9.07 -14.53 9.30
CA PHE A 14 8.73 -15.87 9.78
C PHE A 14 9.87 -16.88 9.60
N LYS A 15 10.90 -16.55 8.81
CA LYS A 15 11.98 -17.47 8.44
C LYS A 15 11.46 -18.79 7.83
N ALA A 16 10.33 -18.72 7.13
CA ALA A 16 9.64 -19.84 6.50
C ALA A 16 9.42 -19.51 5.00
N PRO A 17 10.48 -19.56 4.17
CA PRO A 17 10.36 -19.36 2.72
C PRO A 17 9.54 -20.49 2.09
N ALA A 18 8.95 -20.22 0.92
CA ALA A 18 8.28 -21.24 0.14
C ALA A 18 9.29 -22.34 -0.24
N PRO A 19 9.04 -23.63 0.10
CA PRO A 19 9.97 -24.70 -0.25
C PRO A 19 9.95 -24.94 -1.76
N ASP A 20 11.13 -25.08 -2.36
CA ASP A 20 11.27 -25.48 -3.75
C ASP A 20 11.09 -27.01 -3.88
N PRO A 21 10.07 -27.52 -4.56
CA PRO A 21 9.88 -28.95 -4.76
C PRO A 21 11.06 -29.64 -5.43
N ALA A 22 11.81 -28.92 -6.27
CA ALA A 22 12.97 -29.45 -6.98
C ALA A 22 14.17 -29.72 -6.07
N ALA A 23 14.18 -29.13 -4.87
CA ALA A 23 15.23 -29.36 -3.87
C ALA A 23 15.06 -30.66 -3.05
N PHE A 24 13.94 -31.37 -3.23
CA PHE A 24 13.60 -32.56 -2.45
C PHE A 24 13.35 -33.76 -3.37
N ASP A 25 13.94 -34.90 -3.03
CA ASP A 25 13.61 -36.18 -3.68
C ASP A 25 12.37 -36.79 -3.00
N MET A 26 11.23 -36.66 -3.66
CA MET A 26 9.95 -37.15 -3.13
C MET A 26 9.84 -38.68 -3.07
N ALA A 27 10.74 -39.43 -3.73
CA ALA A 27 10.83 -40.89 -3.61
C ALA A 27 11.46 -41.32 -2.26
N VAL A 28 12.19 -40.43 -1.64
CA VAL A 28 12.80 -40.67 -0.30
C VAL A 28 11.86 -40.18 0.79
N ALA A 29 11.33 -41.10 1.61
CA ALA A 29 10.32 -40.78 2.62
C ALA A 29 10.74 -39.65 3.59
N ALA A 30 12.01 -39.61 4.00
CA ALA A 30 12.53 -38.54 4.87
C ALA A 30 12.52 -37.18 4.18
N GLN A 31 12.85 -37.09 2.91
CA GLN A 31 12.83 -35.83 2.15
C GLN A 31 11.39 -35.38 1.85
N ALA A 32 10.50 -36.31 1.52
CA ALA A 32 9.08 -36.01 1.38
C ALA A 32 8.47 -35.44 2.68
N GLN A 33 8.83 -36.03 3.83
CA GLN A 33 8.40 -35.49 5.14
C GLN A 33 9.01 -34.12 5.44
N ALA A 34 10.29 -33.90 5.10
CA ALA A 34 10.95 -32.61 5.28
C ALA A 34 10.28 -31.52 4.42
N PHE A 35 9.94 -31.84 3.16
CA PHE A 35 9.17 -30.94 2.31
C PHE A 35 7.78 -30.60 2.89
N GLN A 36 7.06 -31.61 3.38
CA GLN A 36 5.74 -31.40 3.99
C GLN A 36 5.82 -30.49 5.21
N SER A 37 6.82 -30.67 6.08
CA SER A 37 7.02 -29.80 7.25
C SER A 37 7.39 -28.38 6.87
N ALA A 38 8.27 -28.17 5.89
CA ALA A 38 8.62 -26.85 5.38
C ALA A 38 7.42 -26.16 4.73
N ASN A 39 6.63 -26.90 3.94
CA ASN A 39 5.42 -26.37 3.33
C ASN A 39 4.35 -25.99 4.37
N ALA A 40 4.17 -26.78 5.41
CA ALA A 40 3.26 -26.46 6.51
C ALA A 40 3.70 -25.19 7.25
N ALA A 41 4.99 -25.02 7.50
CA ALA A 41 5.54 -23.80 8.11
C ALA A 41 5.29 -22.58 7.22
N PHE A 42 5.54 -22.70 5.92
CA PHE A 42 5.25 -21.64 4.96
C PHE A 42 3.75 -21.27 4.92
N GLN A 43 2.86 -22.25 4.85
CA GLN A 43 1.40 -22.01 4.83
C GLN A 43 0.92 -21.29 6.10
N ASN A 44 1.40 -21.73 7.27
CA ASN A 44 1.08 -21.06 8.54
C ASN A 44 1.57 -19.62 8.56
N ALA A 45 2.76 -19.36 8.03
CA ALA A 45 3.29 -18.00 7.90
C ALA A 45 2.45 -17.14 6.91
N ALA A 46 2.10 -17.73 5.77
CA ALA A 46 1.27 -17.05 4.75
C ALA A 46 -0.12 -16.70 5.29
N ASP A 47 -0.74 -17.58 6.08
CA ASP A 47 -2.03 -17.33 6.74
C ASP A 47 -1.96 -16.17 7.73
N GLN A 48 -0.87 -16.08 8.49
CA GLN A 48 -0.64 -14.96 9.41
C GLN A 48 -0.42 -13.64 8.66
N VAL A 49 0.32 -13.64 7.55
CA VAL A 49 0.45 -12.49 6.65
C VAL A 49 -0.92 -12.12 6.08
N GLY A 50 -1.72 -13.08 5.63
CA GLY A 50 -3.09 -12.86 5.16
C GLY A 50 -3.99 -12.24 6.22
N SER A 51 -3.89 -12.69 7.47
CA SER A 51 -4.60 -12.09 8.61
C SER A 51 -4.19 -10.62 8.85
N ALA A 52 -2.89 -10.32 8.77
CA ALA A 52 -2.39 -8.94 8.87
C ALA A 52 -2.87 -8.07 7.72
N MET A 53 -2.95 -8.61 6.49
CA MET A 53 -3.59 -7.93 5.35
C MET A 53 -5.08 -7.66 5.59
N GLY A 54 -5.78 -8.51 6.34
CA GLY A 54 -7.13 -8.22 6.81
C GLY A 54 -7.22 -6.97 7.68
N VAL A 55 -6.25 -6.78 8.59
CA VAL A 55 -6.14 -5.56 9.42
C VAL A 55 -5.93 -4.32 8.54
N TYR A 56 -5.11 -4.41 7.51
CA TYR A 56 -4.96 -3.34 6.51
C TYR A 56 -6.31 -2.94 5.90
N GLY A 57 -7.11 -3.91 5.46
CA GLY A 57 -8.43 -3.65 4.88
C GLY A 57 -9.38 -2.97 5.87
N LEU A 58 -9.45 -3.46 7.10
CA LEU A 58 -10.27 -2.89 8.17
C LEU A 58 -9.83 -1.47 8.54
N SER A 59 -8.54 -1.24 8.68
CA SER A 59 -7.98 0.09 8.95
C SER A 59 -8.31 1.07 7.82
N SER A 60 -8.13 0.65 6.57
CA SER A 60 -8.48 1.48 5.40
C SER A 60 -9.97 1.85 5.39
N MET A 61 -10.84 0.89 5.65
CA MET A 61 -12.29 1.13 5.74
C MET A 61 -12.63 2.11 6.87
N ALA A 62 -12.09 1.88 8.07
CA ALA A 62 -12.34 2.74 9.23
C ALA A 62 -11.91 4.18 8.96
N VAL A 63 -10.70 4.38 8.41
CA VAL A 63 -10.18 5.71 8.07
C VAL A 63 -11.01 6.37 6.96
N ALA A 64 -11.41 5.63 5.93
CA ALA A 64 -12.27 6.17 4.87
C ALA A 64 -13.63 6.65 5.41
N LEU A 65 -14.24 5.89 6.32
CA LEU A 65 -15.48 6.29 6.99
C LEU A 65 -15.26 7.55 7.85
N LEU A 66 -14.21 7.58 8.66
CA LEU A 66 -13.88 8.75 9.49
C LEU A 66 -13.67 10.00 8.63
N LEU A 67 -12.92 9.89 7.54
CA LEU A 67 -12.70 11.00 6.61
C LEU A 67 -14.01 11.45 5.95
N SER A 68 -14.89 10.52 5.59
CA SER A 68 -16.21 10.85 5.01
C SER A 68 -17.10 11.60 6.01
N PHE A 69 -17.18 11.13 7.25
CA PHE A 69 -17.95 11.81 8.30
C PHE A 69 -17.39 13.19 8.63
N TYR A 70 -16.07 13.32 8.68
CA TYR A 70 -15.43 14.59 8.95
C TYR A 70 -15.64 15.59 7.80
N ALA A 71 -15.47 15.12 6.54
CA ALA A 71 -15.68 15.95 5.34
C ALA A 71 -17.12 16.46 5.21
N ALA A 72 -18.10 15.70 5.71
CA ALA A 72 -19.51 16.12 5.70
C ALA A 72 -19.80 17.31 6.65
N ARG A 73 -18.95 17.54 7.62
CA ARG A 73 -19.15 18.60 8.66
C ARG A 73 -18.11 19.72 8.60
N PHE A 74 -16.90 19.41 8.17
CA PHE A 74 -15.75 20.30 8.23
C PHE A 74 -15.01 20.34 6.90
N ARG A 75 -14.34 21.46 6.60
CA ARG A 75 -13.44 21.54 5.44
C ARG A 75 -12.18 20.71 5.74
N LEU A 76 -11.92 19.75 4.87
CA LEU A 76 -10.71 18.94 4.90
C LEU A 76 -9.58 19.65 4.16
N ASN A 77 -8.44 19.76 4.81
CA ASN A 77 -7.21 20.07 4.11
C ASN A 77 -6.69 18.76 3.46
N CYS A 78 -7.12 18.50 2.21
CA CYS A 78 -6.80 17.26 1.49
C CYS A 78 -5.29 17.02 1.37
N ARG A 79 -4.50 18.09 1.21
CA ARG A 79 -3.02 18.00 1.16
C ARG A 79 -2.45 17.48 2.47
N LEU A 80 -2.84 18.08 3.59
CA LEU A 80 -2.31 17.69 4.90
C LEU A 80 -2.71 16.27 5.24
N VAL A 81 -3.97 15.91 5.02
CA VAL A 81 -4.46 14.54 5.26
C VAL A 81 -3.69 13.54 4.40
N HIS A 82 -3.49 13.85 3.13
CA HIS A 82 -2.76 12.96 2.22
C HIS A 82 -1.29 12.83 2.60
N PHE A 83 -0.62 13.92 2.92
CA PHE A 83 0.76 13.94 3.41
C PHE A 83 0.93 13.07 4.66
N LEU A 84 0.11 13.29 5.69
CA LEU A 84 0.18 12.52 6.94
C LEU A 84 -0.11 11.04 6.72
N SER A 85 -1.12 10.73 5.91
CA SER A 85 -1.47 9.34 5.60
C SER A 85 -0.36 8.61 4.85
N LEU A 86 0.24 9.23 3.84
CA LEU A 86 1.37 8.65 3.11
C LEU A 86 2.60 8.47 4.00
N THR A 87 2.86 9.42 4.90
CA THR A 87 3.95 9.31 5.88
C THR A 87 3.74 8.12 6.81
N LEU A 88 2.54 7.95 7.35
CA LEU A 88 2.20 6.80 8.20
C LEU A 88 2.33 5.47 7.44
N GLY A 89 1.84 5.40 6.21
CA GLY A 89 1.99 4.21 5.37
C GLY A 89 3.44 3.90 5.02
N GLY A 90 4.25 4.94 4.74
CA GLY A 90 5.68 4.81 4.51
C GLY A 90 6.41 4.23 5.71
N ILE A 91 6.11 4.74 6.92
CA ILE A 91 6.62 4.20 8.18
C ILE A 91 6.14 2.75 8.36
N GLY A 92 4.88 2.44 8.05
CA GLY A 92 4.33 1.09 8.11
C GLY A 92 5.11 0.10 7.25
N PHE A 93 5.46 0.47 6.00
CA PHE A 93 6.29 -0.39 5.15
C PHE A 93 7.73 -0.51 5.64
N LEU A 94 8.36 0.59 6.05
CA LEU A 94 9.75 0.56 6.54
C LEU A 94 9.87 -0.21 7.84
N SER A 95 8.86 -0.18 8.71
CA SER A 95 8.87 -0.94 9.96
C SER A 95 8.93 -2.45 9.74
N MET A 96 8.42 -2.97 8.62
CA MET A 96 8.46 -4.40 8.29
C MET A 96 9.88 -4.94 8.18
N PHE A 97 10.85 -4.10 7.83
CA PHE A 97 12.26 -4.47 7.77
C PHE A 97 12.86 -4.79 9.16
N TYR A 98 12.36 -4.12 10.19
CA TYR A 98 12.86 -4.24 11.57
C TYR A 98 12.05 -5.21 12.43
N ILE A 99 10.89 -5.67 11.94
CA ILE A 99 10.02 -6.57 12.69
C ILE A 99 10.64 -7.97 12.75
N THR A 100 10.80 -8.47 13.97
CA THR A 100 11.21 -9.84 14.27
C THR A 100 10.09 -10.66 14.89
N ASP A 101 9.09 -10.01 15.49
CA ASP A 101 7.91 -10.66 16.08
C ASP A 101 6.72 -10.54 15.11
N PRO A 102 6.22 -11.68 14.58
CA PRO A 102 5.07 -11.69 13.66
C PRO A 102 3.83 -10.95 14.16
N SER A 103 3.61 -10.88 15.47
CA SER A 103 2.46 -10.19 16.06
C SER A 103 2.45 -8.69 15.77
N GLN A 104 3.62 -8.10 15.55
CA GLN A 104 3.79 -6.67 15.26
C GLN A 104 3.39 -6.29 13.84
N LEU A 105 3.31 -7.25 12.92
CA LEU A 105 2.90 -7.00 11.53
C LEU A 105 1.54 -6.31 11.42
N LYS A 106 0.63 -6.59 12.34
CA LYS A 106 -0.70 -5.98 12.38
C LYS A 106 -0.63 -4.45 12.45
N TRP A 107 0.32 -3.90 13.20
CA TRP A 107 0.51 -2.46 13.32
C TRP A 107 1.04 -1.83 12.03
N SER A 108 2.02 -2.48 11.38
CA SER A 108 2.52 -2.05 10.08
C SER A 108 1.40 -2.03 9.04
N PHE A 109 0.61 -3.09 8.96
CA PHE A 109 -0.52 -3.18 8.04
C PHE A 109 -1.63 -2.17 8.37
N ALA A 110 -1.88 -1.88 9.65
CA ALA A 110 -2.83 -0.83 10.04
C ALA A 110 -2.39 0.55 9.53
N LEU A 111 -1.11 0.89 9.67
CA LEU A 111 -0.55 2.15 9.16
C LEU A 111 -0.64 2.24 7.62
N ILE A 112 -0.37 1.13 6.93
CA ILE A 112 -0.51 1.06 5.47
C ILE A 112 -1.97 1.26 5.05
N GLY A 113 -2.93 0.72 5.83
CA GLY A 113 -4.36 0.92 5.60
C GLY A 113 -4.77 2.40 5.65
N VAL A 114 -4.19 3.19 6.56
CA VAL A 114 -4.39 4.65 6.62
C VAL A 114 -3.97 5.31 5.31
N ALA A 115 -2.77 4.97 4.81
CA ALA A 115 -2.29 5.50 3.53
C ALA A 115 -3.21 5.12 2.37
N TRP A 116 -3.67 3.89 2.34
CA TRP A 116 -4.50 3.39 1.25
C TRP A 116 -5.86 4.10 1.17
N ALA A 117 -6.51 4.35 2.31
CA ALA A 117 -7.73 5.15 2.36
C ALA A 117 -7.54 6.52 1.73
N SER A 118 -6.41 7.16 2.02
CA SER A 118 -6.07 8.48 1.47
C SER A 118 -5.70 8.42 -0.01
N ILE A 119 -4.95 7.39 -0.45
CA ILE A 119 -4.57 7.20 -1.87
C ILE A 119 -5.81 7.06 -2.76
N LEU A 120 -6.85 6.40 -2.28
CA LEU A 120 -8.08 6.20 -3.03
C LEU A 120 -9.02 7.40 -3.01
N SER A 121 -8.84 8.37 -2.12
CA SER A 121 -9.79 9.48 -1.95
C SER A 121 -9.19 10.85 -2.21
N MET A 122 -8.06 11.19 -1.61
CA MET A 122 -7.53 12.56 -1.62
C MET A 122 -7.07 13.06 -2.99
N PRO A 123 -6.36 12.28 -3.84
CA PRO A 123 -5.97 12.74 -5.17
C PRO A 123 -7.18 13.04 -6.07
N TYR A 124 -8.24 12.23 -5.96
CA TYR A 124 -9.47 12.48 -6.71
C TYR A 124 -10.20 13.75 -6.22
N ALA A 125 -10.21 13.98 -4.90
CA ALA A 125 -10.79 15.19 -4.32
C ALA A 125 -10.03 16.45 -4.79
N LEU A 126 -8.68 16.41 -4.73
CA LEU A 126 -7.83 17.50 -5.22
C LEU A 126 -8.00 17.76 -6.72
N LEU A 127 -8.06 16.70 -7.53
CA LEU A 127 -8.28 16.83 -8.96
C LEU A 127 -9.65 17.42 -9.26
N SER A 128 -10.70 16.93 -8.61
CA SER A 128 -12.08 17.39 -8.86
C SER A 128 -12.29 18.85 -8.48
N SER A 129 -11.55 19.35 -7.49
CA SER A 129 -11.62 20.76 -7.08
C SER A 129 -10.85 21.72 -7.99
N SER A 130 -9.91 21.19 -8.78
CA SER A 130 -8.99 21.98 -9.60
C SER A 130 -9.35 22.02 -11.09
N VAL A 131 -10.32 21.21 -11.53
CA VAL A 131 -10.64 21.01 -12.95
C VAL A 131 -12.03 21.55 -13.27
N ASP A 132 -12.14 22.22 -14.44
CA ASP A 132 -13.44 22.64 -15.00
C ASP A 132 -14.37 21.42 -15.15
N PRO A 133 -15.61 21.47 -14.61
CA PRO A 133 -16.60 20.40 -14.74
C PRO A 133 -16.79 19.87 -16.15
N LYS A 134 -16.68 20.74 -17.17
CA LYS A 134 -16.81 20.35 -18.59
C LYS A 134 -15.69 19.45 -19.08
N LYS A 135 -14.52 19.48 -18.44
CA LYS A 135 -13.33 18.68 -18.78
C LYS A 135 -13.09 17.51 -17.81
N MET A 136 -13.92 17.37 -16.79
CA MET A 136 -13.73 16.41 -15.71
C MET A 136 -13.51 14.99 -16.21
N GLY A 137 -14.33 14.51 -17.16
CA GLY A 137 -14.21 13.15 -17.68
C GLY A 137 -12.85 12.86 -18.33
N VAL A 138 -12.35 13.79 -19.16
CA VAL A 138 -11.06 13.66 -19.83
C VAL A 138 -9.93 13.70 -18.81
N MET A 139 -9.98 14.60 -17.84
CA MET A 139 -8.95 14.74 -16.81
C MET A 139 -8.90 13.54 -15.86
N MET A 140 -10.05 12.98 -15.48
CA MET A 140 -10.12 11.73 -14.71
C MET A 140 -9.56 10.55 -15.50
N GLY A 141 -9.84 10.46 -16.80
CA GLY A 141 -9.25 9.44 -17.67
C GLY A 141 -7.73 9.56 -17.76
N LEU A 142 -7.21 10.77 -17.96
CA LEU A 142 -5.78 11.04 -17.98
C LEU A 142 -5.12 10.70 -16.64
N PHE A 143 -5.72 11.09 -15.54
CA PHE A 143 -5.25 10.77 -14.19
C PHE A 143 -5.15 9.25 -13.97
N ASN A 144 -6.18 8.50 -14.38
CA ASN A 144 -6.16 7.04 -14.29
C ASN A 144 -5.06 6.40 -15.15
N MET A 145 -4.69 7.00 -16.29
CA MET A 145 -3.55 6.52 -17.09
C MET A 145 -2.23 6.59 -16.29
N PHE A 146 -2.00 7.67 -15.53
CA PHE A 146 -0.81 7.79 -14.66
C PHE A 146 -0.78 6.74 -13.55
N ILE A 147 -1.93 6.19 -13.14
CA ILE A 147 -2.01 5.09 -12.18
C ILE A 147 -1.77 3.75 -12.88
N VAL A 148 -2.40 3.51 -14.03
CA VAL A 148 -2.43 2.21 -14.70
C VAL A 148 -1.13 1.92 -15.46
N LEU A 149 -0.52 2.90 -16.12
CA LEU A 149 0.71 2.69 -16.90
C LEU A 149 1.88 2.13 -16.07
N PRO A 150 2.19 2.66 -14.86
CA PRO A 150 3.21 2.05 -14.00
C PRO A 150 2.86 0.62 -13.54
N GLN A 151 1.57 0.31 -13.35
CA GLN A 151 1.12 -1.04 -12.99
C GLN A 151 1.35 -2.02 -14.14
N ILE A 152 1.04 -1.62 -15.38
CA ILE A 152 1.33 -2.42 -16.58
C ILE A 152 2.84 -2.65 -16.71
N ALA A 153 3.65 -1.61 -16.57
CA ALA A 153 5.11 -1.72 -16.64
C ALA A 153 5.65 -2.68 -15.57
N ALA A 154 5.12 -2.60 -14.35
CA ALA A 154 5.48 -3.52 -13.26
C ALA A 154 5.09 -4.98 -13.59
N ALA A 155 3.89 -5.20 -14.14
CA ALA A 155 3.40 -6.53 -14.51
C ALA A 155 4.19 -7.15 -15.67
N LEU A 156 4.65 -6.34 -16.63
CA LEU A 156 5.46 -6.79 -17.77
C LEU A 156 6.94 -7.07 -17.43
N GLY A 157 7.28 -7.12 -16.16
CA GLY A 157 8.63 -7.49 -15.71
C GLY A 157 9.42 -6.35 -15.06
N GLY A 158 8.82 -5.16 -14.91
CA GLY A 158 9.45 -4.02 -14.24
C GLY A 158 9.85 -4.35 -12.79
N VAL A 159 9.10 -5.19 -12.10
CA VAL A 159 9.44 -5.68 -10.76
C VAL A 159 10.72 -6.51 -10.80
N ASN A 160 10.85 -7.44 -11.75
CA ASN A 160 12.06 -8.28 -11.89
C ASN A 160 13.29 -7.46 -12.28
N ALA A 161 13.13 -6.42 -13.09
CA ALA A 161 14.20 -5.49 -13.40
C ALA A 161 14.62 -4.68 -12.15
N ALA A 162 13.66 -4.27 -11.34
CA ALA A 162 13.92 -3.55 -10.09
C ALA A 162 14.71 -4.40 -9.09
N TYR A 163 14.48 -5.71 -8.98
CA TYR A 163 15.26 -6.60 -8.11
C TYR A 163 16.76 -6.59 -8.41
N ARG A 164 17.15 -6.40 -9.67
CA ARG A 164 18.57 -6.27 -10.03
C ARG A 164 19.21 -5.01 -9.46
N LEU A 165 18.42 -3.99 -9.17
CA LEU A 165 18.88 -2.70 -8.64
C LEU A 165 18.82 -2.63 -7.10
N ILE A 166 17.79 -3.25 -6.50
CA ILE A 166 17.51 -3.17 -5.06
C ILE A 166 18.07 -4.35 -4.26
N GLY A 167 18.66 -5.34 -4.94
CA GLY A 167 19.22 -6.54 -4.32
C GLY A 167 18.25 -7.73 -4.29
N PRO A 168 18.75 -8.94 -4.00
CA PRO A 168 18.01 -10.19 -4.14
C PRO A 168 16.98 -10.44 -3.04
N GLU A 169 17.07 -9.71 -1.93
CA GLU A 169 16.18 -9.92 -0.79
C GLU A 169 14.77 -9.38 -1.07
N THR A 170 13.77 -10.22 -0.93
CA THR A 170 12.36 -9.88 -1.21
C THR A 170 11.84 -8.75 -0.32
N ILE A 171 12.36 -8.59 0.90
CA ILE A 171 11.99 -7.51 1.82
C ILE A 171 12.38 -6.12 1.31
N ASN A 172 13.38 -6.01 0.44
CA ASN A 172 13.79 -4.75 -0.14
C ASN A 172 12.66 -4.09 -0.97
N ALA A 173 11.75 -4.90 -1.53
CA ALA A 173 10.56 -4.39 -2.20
C ALA A 173 9.64 -3.59 -1.25
N MET A 174 9.55 -4.01 0.02
CA MET A 174 8.78 -3.28 1.03
C MET A 174 9.47 -1.97 1.41
N THR A 175 10.81 -1.99 1.52
CA THR A 175 11.60 -0.79 1.78
C THR A 175 11.44 0.25 0.68
N VAL A 176 11.56 -0.16 -0.59
CA VAL A 176 11.33 0.73 -1.75
C VAL A 176 9.91 1.30 -1.76
N ALA A 177 8.92 0.47 -1.42
CA ALA A 177 7.55 0.92 -1.30
C ALA A 177 7.37 1.99 -0.22
N GLY A 178 7.95 1.79 0.96
CA GLY A 178 7.92 2.75 2.06
C GLY A 178 8.57 4.08 1.68
N LEU A 179 9.77 4.03 1.10
CA LEU A 179 10.46 5.22 0.61
C LEU A 179 9.68 5.96 -0.47
N SER A 180 9.05 5.23 -1.40
CA SER A 180 8.22 5.83 -2.45
C SER A 180 7.02 6.56 -1.88
N LEU A 181 6.37 6.03 -0.82
CA LEU A 181 5.27 6.72 -0.13
C LEU A 181 5.76 7.97 0.60
N LEU A 182 6.90 7.94 1.25
CA LEU A 182 7.47 9.12 1.91
C LEU A 182 7.80 10.22 0.90
N ILE A 183 8.43 9.85 -0.22
CA ILE A 183 8.72 10.81 -1.32
C ILE A 183 7.39 11.34 -1.89
N GLY A 184 6.42 10.47 -2.17
CA GLY A 184 5.09 10.88 -2.62
C GLY A 184 4.42 11.85 -1.65
N GLY A 185 4.50 11.59 -0.34
CA GLY A 185 4.01 12.48 0.70
C GLY A 185 4.67 13.86 0.64
N LEU A 186 5.99 13.92 0.52
CA LEU A 186 6.72 15.18 0.38
C LEU A 186 6.32 15.95 -0.88
N LEU A 187 6.11 15.25 -1.99
CA LEU A 187 5.69 15.86 -3.26
C LEU A 187 4.28 16.47 -3.17
N VAL A 188 3.40 15.95 -2.32
CA VAL A 188 2.06 16.54 -2.08
C VAL A 188 2.14 17.97 -1.60
N TYR A 189 3.22 18.35 -0.92
CA TYR A 189 3.41 19.73 -0.46
C TYR A 189 3.44 20.75 -1.61
N PHE A 190 3.89 20.34 -2.78
CA PHE A 190 3.95 21.19 -3.98
C PHE A 190 2.62 21.25 -4.75
N VAL A 191 1.63 20.43 -4.38
CA VAL A 191 0.30 20.47 -5.01
C VAL A 191 -0.47 21.66 -4.46
N GLN A 192 -1.05 22.50 -5.33
CA GLN A 192 -1.93 23.59 -4.93
C GLN A 192 -3.34 23.06 -4.67
N ASP A 193 -3.87 23.32 -3.47
CA ASP A 193 -5.25 22.99 -3.10
C ASP A 193 -6.13 24.21 -3.32
N THR A 194 -6.73 24.30 -4.50
CA THR A 194 -7.63 25.40 -4.87
C THR A 194 -9.00 25.31 -4.20
N ALA A 195 -9.35 24.15 -3.62
CA ALA A 195 -10.60 23.97 -2.89
C ALA A 195 -10.64 24.75 -1.56
N GLY A 196 -9.46 24.98 -0.97
CA GLY A 196 -9.33 25.78 0.27
C GLY A 196 -9.62 27.26 0.08
N ASP A 197 -9.41 27.79 -1.12
CA ASP A 197 -9.50 29.23 -1.43
C ASP A 197 -10.85 29.64 -2.05
N ALA A 198 -11.74 28.69 -2.34
CA ALA A 198 -13.07 29.04 -2.86
C ALA A 198 -13.88 29.74 -1.77
N PRO A 199 -14.40 30.97 -2.01
CA PRO A 199 -15.27 31.65 -1.05
C PRO A 199 -16.49 30.76 -0.78
N ALA A 200 -16.89 30.68 0.49
CA ALA A 200 -18.09 29.97 0.88
C ALA A 200 -19.25 30.44 0.01
N VAL A 201 -19.82 29.53 -0.78
CA VAL A 201 -21.05 29.85 -1.50
C VAL A 201 -22.07 30.20 -0.43
N GLN A 202 -22.36 31.51 -0.32
CA GLN A 202 -23.47 31.98 0.49
C GLN A 202 -24.72 31.32 -0.12
N SER A 203 -25.30 30.38 0.64
CA SER A 203 -26.66 29.92 0.38
C SER A 203 -27.56 31.12 0.51
N GLY A 204 -27.73 31.87 -0.59
CA GLY A 204 -28.71 32.91 -0.71
C GLY A 204 -30.07 32.25 -0.56
N GLY A 205 -30.72 32.51 0.58
CA GLY A 205 -32.10 32.14 0.79
C GLY A 205 -32.99 32.81 -0.28
N HIS A 206 -33.80 32.00 -0.87
CA HIS A 206 -35.08 32.39 -1.47
C HIS A 206 -36.13 31.43 -0.94
#